data_1dae29d9894478a10b3bd03b6cb573e2
#
_entry.id   1dae29d9894478a10b3bd03b6cb573e2
#
_cell.length_a   1.000
_cell.length_b   1.000
_cell.length_c   1.000
_cell.angle_alpha   90.00
_cell.angle_beta   90.00
_cell.angle_gamma   90.00
#
_symmetry.space_group_name_H-M   'P 1'
#
loop_
_entity.id
_entity.type
_entity.pdbx_description
1 polymer ?
#
loop_
_entity_poly.entity_id
_entity_poly.type
_entity_poly.pdbx_seq_one_letter_code
_entity_poly.pdbx_strand_id
1 'polypeptide(L)'
;MTAIDTNIIIGIMVGSSTHHKELMSGLENLSDELCTTPTNIGEVLRLLTHPKVFTSPLKIESAVEALTQLINAYDIRILDEDTHWWKDLGEITKQIPGLKGNEVFDARIALCLRQHKVKRIWTRDADFKKYSFLRVISFFSK
;
A
#
# COMPACT_ATOMS: atom_id res chain seq x y z
N MET A 1 -7.70 -11.90 3.68
CA MET A 1 -7.36 -10.81 2.77
C MET A 1 -6.03 -10.20 3.18
N THR A 2 -5.15 -9.94 2.24
CA THR A 2 -3.85 -9.31 2.47
C THR A 2 -3.81 -7.99 1.73
N ALA A 3 -3.50 -6.91 2.43
CA ALA A 3 -3.32 -5.60 1.84
C ALA A 3 -1.93 -5.49 1.20
N ILE A 4 -1.83 -4.80 0.08
CA ILE A 4 -0.58 -4.53 -0.60
C ILE A 4 -0.27 -3.04 -0.44
N ASP A 5 0.88 -2.73 0.16
CA ASP A 5 1.33 -1.36 0.35
C ASP A 5 1.92 -0.77 -0.93
N THR A 6 2.03 0.55 -0.97
CA THR A 6 2.53 1.32 -2.11
C THR A 6 3.90 0.83 -2.60
N ASN A 7 4.84 0.60 -1.70
CA ASN A 7 6.20 0.16 -2.09
C ASN A 7 6.21 -1.21 -2.78
N ILE A 8 5.29 -2.09 -2.42
CA ILE A 8 5.13 -3.39 -3.07
C ILE A 8 4.51 -3.21 -4.46
N ILE A 9 3.46 -2.40 -4.56
CA ILE A 9 2.80 -2.13 -5.86
C ILE A 9 3.79 -1.54 -6.85
N ILE A 10 4.55 -0.53 -6.44
CA ILE A 10 5.59 0.09 -7.28
C ILE A 10 6.64 -0.93 -7.69
N GLY A 11 7.11 -1.76 -6.76
CA GLY A 11 8.11 -2.79 -7.06
C GLY A 11 7.61 -3.83 -8.06
N ILE A 12 6.33 -4.14 -8.05
CA ILE A 12 5.70 -5.04 -9.01
C ILE A 12 5.57 -4.37 -10.38
N MET A 13 5.14 -3.10 -10.41
CA MET A 13 4.88 -2.37 -11.65
C MET A 13 6.15 -1.98 -12.39
N VAL A 14 7.24 -1.70 -11.66
CA VAL A 14 8.49 -1.21 -12.24
C VAL A 14 9.48 -2.36 -12.38
N GLY A 15 9.62 -2.89 -13.60
CA GLY A 15 10.44 -4.06 -13.88
C GLY A 15 11.93 -3.90 -13.58
N SER A 16 12.43 -2.66 -13.53
CA SER A 16 13.81 -2.32 -13.16
C SER A 16 14.04 -2.16 -11.67
N SER A 17 12.99 -2.29 -10.84
CA SER A 17 13.14 -2.16 -9.39
C SER A 17 13.97 -3.32 -8.83
N THR A 18 14.72 -3.04 -7.76
CA THR A 18 15.69 -3.96 -7.17
C THR A 18 15.08 -5.32 -6.79
N HIS A 19 13.84 -5.31 -6.30
CA HIS A 19 13.18 -6.53 -5.79
C HIS A 19 12.04 -7.02 -6.68
N HIS A 20 12.02 -6.58 -7.94
CA HIS A 20 10.93 -6.91 -8.85
C HIS A 20 10.66 -8.42 -8.96
N LYS A 21 11.71 -9.22 -9.14
CA LYS A 21 11.58 -10.68 -9.29
C LYS A 21 10.99 -11.34 -8.04
N GLU A 22 11.50 -10.96 -6.87
CA GLU A 22 11.02 -11.49 -5.58
C GLU A 22 9.57 -11.09 -5.34
N LEU A 23 9.21 -9.86 -5.68
CA LEU A 23 7.83 -9.39 -5.53
C LEU A 23 6.88 -10.10 -6.47
N MET A 24 7.28 -10.31 -7.72
CA MET A 24 6.46 -11.06 -8.67
C MET A 24 6.28 -12.51 -8.22
N SER A 25 7.34 -13.15 -7.74
CA SER A 25 7.25 -14.50 -7.18
C SER A 25 6.34 -14.56 -5.97
N GLY A 26 6.45 -13.57 -5.06
CA GLY A 26 5.59 -13.44 -3.91
C GLY A 26 4.12 -13.28 -4.29
N LEU A 27 3.85 -12.46 -5.29
CA LEU A 27 2.50 -12.23 -5.80
C LEU A 27 1.88 -13.51 -6.37
N GLU A 28 2.65 -14.26 -7.14
CA GLU A 28 2.19 -15.51 -7.75
C GLU A 28 1.95 -16.62 -6.73
N ASN A 29 2.71 -16.62 -5.63
CA ASN A 29 2.62 -17.63 -4.58
C ASN A 29 1.65 -17.26 -3.45
N LEU A 30 1.13 -16.04 -3.44
CA LEU A 30 0.18 -15.60 -2.42
C LEU A 30 -1.21 -16.14 -2.75
N SER A 31 -1.73 -16.99 -1.88
CA SER A 31 -3.04 -17.64 -2.08
C SER A 31 -4.21 -16.86 -1.48
N ASP A 32 -3.93 -15.77 -0.79
CA ASP A 32 -4.95 -14.95 -0.14
C ASP A 32 -5.55 -13.92 -1.11
N GLU A 33 -6.77 -13.49 -0.83
CA GLU A 33 -7.36 -12.36 -1.55
C GLU A 33 -6.56 -11.09 -1.28
N LEU A 34 -6.37 -10.28 -2.33
CA LEU A 34 -5.57 -9.07 -2.27
C LEU A 34 -6.45 -7.82 -2.19
N CYS A 35 -6.00 -6.85 -1.43
CA CYS A 35 -6.65 -5.55 -1.35
C CYS A 35 -5.64 -4.42 -1.22
N THR A 36 -6.11 -3.21 -1.43
CA THR A 36 -5.35 -1.99 -1.21
C THR A 36 -6.32 -0.87 -0.84
N THR A 37 -5.80 0.30 -0.49
CA THR A 37 -6.62 1.44 -0.04
C THR A 37 -6.57 2.59 -1.03
N PRO A 38 -7.55 3.52 -1.00
CA PRO A 38 -7.49 4.73 -1.84
C PRO A 38 -6.23 5.56 -1.61
N THR A 39 -5.72 5.61 -0.39
CA THR A 39 -4.45 6.30 -0.08
C THR A 39 -3.29 5.69 -0.86
N ASN A 40 -3.19 4.35 -0.88
CA ASN A 40 -2.16 3.65 -1.66
C ASN A 40 -2.26 3.97 -3.15
N ILE A 41 -3.47 3.97 -3.69
CA ILE A 41 -3.70 4.29 -5.11
C ILE A 41 -3.15 5.69 -5.43
N GLY A 42 -3.49 6.68 -4.60
CA GLY A 42 -2.98 8.05 -4.79
C GLY A 42 -1.46 8.14 -4.70
N GLU A 43 -0.85 7.45 -3.74
CA GLU A 43 0.61 7.42 -3.59
C GLU A 43 1.30 6.76 -4.80
N VAL A 44 0.77 5.65 -5.29
CA VAL A 44 1.31 4.96 -6.48
C VAL A 44 1.31 5.89 -7.69
N LEU A 45 0.17 6.54 -7.95
CA LEU A 45 0.04 7.46 -9.08
C LEU A 45 0.99 8.65 -8.95
N ARG A 46 1.13 9.20 -7.75
CA ARG A 46 2.06 10.29 -7.49
C ARG A 46 3.51 9.88 -7.79
N LEU A 47 3.92 8.71 -7.29
CA LEU A 47 5.29 8.23 -7.49
C LEU A 47 5.60 7.92 -8.95
N LEU A 48 4.69 7.26 -9.66
CA LEU A 48 4.88 6.88 -11.07
C LEU A 48 5.02 8.10 -12.00
N THR A 49 4.43 9.21 -11.61
CA THR A 49 4.44 10.46 -12.42
C THR A 49 5.47 11.48 -11.95
N HIS A 50 6.23 11.18 -10.88
CA HIS A 50 7.10 12.17 -10.25
C HIS A 50 8.48 12.23 -10.90
N PRO A 51 8.90 13.40 -11.44
CA PRO A 51 10.18 13.52 -12.14
C PRO A 51 11.40 13.39 -11.23
N LYS A 52 11.26 13.55 -9.92
CA LYS A 52 12.36 13.35 -8.95
C LYS A 52 12.50 11.88 -8.54
N VAL A 53 11.48 11.06 -8.79
CA VAL A 53 11.51 9.63 -8.44
C VAL A 53 12.00 8.80 -9.62
N PHE A 54 11.55 9.12 -10.81
CA PHE A 54 11.92 8.41 -12.04
C PHE A 54 12.55 9.35 -13.05
N THR A 55 13.59 8.87 -13.73
CA THR A 55 14.23 9.60 -14.83
C THR A 55 13.26 9.85 -15.98
N SER A 56 12.40 8.87 -16.26
CA SER A 56 11.35 8.95 -17.29
C SER A 56 10.01 8.66 -16.65
N PRO A 57 9.40 9.66 -15.96
CA PRO A 57 8.12 9.45 -15.30
C PRO A 57 7.01 9.21 -16.29
N LEU A 58 6.00 8.45 -15.89
CA LEU A 58 4.81 8.22 -16.71
C LEU A 58 3.93 9.47 -16.76
N LYS A 59 3.21 9.64 -17.85
CA LYS A 59 2.07 10.53 -17.87
C LYS A 59 0.95 9.93 -17.02
N ILE A 60 0.11 10.79 -16.45
CA ILE A 60 -0.94 10.31 -15.52
C ILE A 60 -1.87 9.29 -16.20
N GLU A 61 -2.22 9.49 -17.46
CA GLU A 61 -3.08 8.57 -18.21
C GLU A 61 -2.44 7.17 -18.31
N SER A 62 -1.14 7.14 -18.58
CA SER A 62 -0.38 5.87 -18.67
C SER A 62 -0.26 5.20 -17.31
N ALA A 63 -0.05 5.97 -16.25
CA ALA A 63 0.03 5.45 -14.88
C ALA A 63 -1.30 4.83 -14.44
N VAL A 64 -2.41 5.52 -14.73
CA VAL A 64 -3.76 5.02 -14.42
C VAL A 64 -4.03 3.72 -15.18
N GLU A 65 -3.69 3.68 -16.46
CA GLU A 65 -3.90 2.47 -17.28
C GLU A 65 -3.08 1.28 -16.76
N ALA A 66 -1.80 1.49 -16.48
CA ALA A 66 -0.91 0.43 -15.99
C ALA A 66 -1.39 -0.11 -14.63
N LEU A 67 -1.79 0.79 -13.73
CA LEU A 67 -2.32 0.39 -12.43
C LEU A 67 -3.64 -0.36 -12.57
N THR A 68 -4.52 0.08 -13.44
CA THR A 68 -5.79 -0.59 -13.74
C THR A 68 -5.55 -2.02 -14.23
N GLN A 69 -4.58 -2.21 -15.12
CA GLN A 69 -4.22 -3.53 -15.63
C GLN A 69 -3.73 -4.46 -14.52
N LEU A 70 -2.90 -3.95 -13.61
CA LEU A 70 -2.42 -4.73 -12.47
C LEU A 70 -3.58 -5.13 -11.56
N ILE A 71 -4.43 -4.19 -11.21
CA ILE A 71 -5.58 -4.44 -10.34
C ILE A 71 -6.49 -5.51 -10.93
N ASN A 72 -6.76 -5.43 -12.23
CA ASN A 72 -7.62 -6.40 -12.90
C ASN A 72 -6.96 -7.76 -13.04
N ALA A 73 -5.65 -7.80 -13.34
CA ALA A 73 -4.93 -9.07 -13.55
C ALA A 73 -4.88 -9.93 -12.28
N TYR A 74 -4.80 -9.30 -11.11
CA TYR A 74 -4.68 -10.01 -9.83
C TYR A 74 -5.91 -9.86 -8.94
N ASP A 75 -6.98 -9.30 -9.48
CA ASP A 75 -8.25 -9.10 -8.79
C ASP A 75 -8.08 -8.39 -7.45
N ILE A 76 -7.28 -7.32 -7.45
CA ILE A 76 -6.99 -6.55 -6.25
C ILE A 76 -8.20 -5.68 -5.90
N ARG A 77 -8.74 -5.88 -4.72
CA ARG A 77 -9.89 -5.13 -4.25
C ARG A 77 -9.45 -3.79 -3.69
N ILE A 78 -10.04 -2.69 -4.17
CA ILE A 78 -9.84 -1.37 -3.58
C ILE A 78 -10.89 -1.18 -2.50
N LEU A 79 -10.45 -1.01 -1.26
CA LEU A 79 -11.35 -0.88 -0.11
C LEU A 79 -11.94 0.52 -0.05
N ASP A 80 -13.21 0.60 0.33
CA ASP A 80 -13.85 1.88 0.59
C ASP A 80 -13.32 2.47 1.89
N GLU A 81 -13.05 3.78 1.88
CA GLU A 81 -12.58 4.49 3.04
C GLU A 81 -13.74 5.22 3.72
N ASP A 82 -13.82 5.14 5.05
CA ASP A 82 -14.81 5.88 5.82
C ASP A 82 -14.65 7.38 5.59
N THR A 83 -15.77 8.06 5.32
CA THR A 83 -15.81 9.51 5.12
C THR A 83 -15.25 10.28 6.32
N HIS A 84 -15.35 9.71 7.52
CA HIS A 84 -14.90 10.34 8.77
C HIS A 84 -13.55 9.80 9.27
N TRP A 85 -12.73 9.22 8.38
CA TRP A 85 -11.43 8.62 8.73
C TRP A 85 -10.54 9.58 9.54
N TRP A 86 -10.60 10.87 9.26
CA TRP A 86 -9.78 11.87 9.93
C TRP A 86 -10.13 12.05 11.40
N LYS A 87 -11.36 11.76 11.80
CA LYS A 87 -11.76 11.76 13.23
C LYS A 87 -11.10 10.61 13.98
N ASP A 88 -10.97 9.46 13.34
CA ASP A 88 -10.35 8.27 13.94
C ASP A 88 -8.86 8.46 14.17
N LEU A 89 -8.20 9.36 13.44
CA LEU A 89 -6.81 9.73 13.71
C LEU A 89 -6.63 10.25 15.14
N GLY A 90 -7.57 11.04 15.64
CA GLY A 90 -7.52 11.54 17.02
C GLY A 90 -7.57 10.43 18.06
N GLU A 91 -8.28 9.35 17.78
CA GLU A 91 -8.37 8.21 18.70
C GLU A 91 -7.15 7.31 18.62
N ILE A 92 -6.62 7.07 17.42
CA ILE A 92 -5.46 6.20 17.25
C ILE A 92 -4.20 6.77 17.90
N THR A 93 -4.13 8.11 18.06
CA THR A 93 -3.00 8.77 18.75
C THR A 93 -2.91 8.41 20.23
N LYS A 94 -3.98 7.90 20.83
CA LYS A 94 -3.95 7.38 22.19
C LYS A 94 -3.12 6.12 22.30
N GLN A 95 -3.07 5.31 21.25
CA GLN A 95 -2.29 4.08 21.17
C GLN A 95 -0.92 4.33 20.53
N ILE A 96 -0.82 5.29 19.64
CA ILE A 96 0.40 5.62 18.89
C ILE A 96 0.66 7.12 19.05
N PRO A 97 1.30 7.52 20.16
CA PRO A 97 1.56 8.94 20.42
C PRO A 97 2.59 9.50 19.45
N GLY A 98 2.45 10.78 19.13
CA GLY A 98 3.43 11.48 18.31
C GLY A 98 3.24 11.36 16.81
N LEU A 99 2.10 10.87 16.34
CA LEU A 99 1.78 10.85 14.91
C LEU A 99 1.84 12.25 14.31
N LYS A 100 2.65 12.42 13.26
CA LYS A 100 2.83 13.71 12.59
C LYS A 100 3.34 13.56 11.16
N GLY A 101 3.11 14.59 10.35
CA GLY A 101 3.65 14.65 9.00
C GLY A 101 3.19 13.48 8.13
N ASN A 102 4.12 12.85 7.43
CA ASN A 102 3.82 11.75 6.52
C ASN A 102 3.25 10.51 7.22
N GLU A 103 3.45 10.37 8.52
CA GLU A 103 2.88 9.28 9.31
C GLU A 103 1.35 9.29 9.29
N VAL A 104 0.74 10.44 9.02
CA VAL A 104 -0.72 10.58 8.87
C VAL A 104 -1.24 9.69 7.73
N PHE A 105 -0.50 9.58 6.64
CA PHE A 105 -0.90 8.74 5.51
C PHE A 105 -0.82 7.25 5.85
N ASP A 106 0.22 6.82 6.57
CA ASP A 106 0.33 5.44 7.05
C ASP A 106 -0.79 5.11 8.03
N ALA A 107 -1.10 6.03 8.93
CA ALA A 107 -2.23 5.87 9.85
C ALA A 107 -3.56 5.77 9.11
N ARG A 108 -3.75 6.57 8.07
CA ARG A 108 -4.95 6.51 7.22
C ARG A 108 -5.10 5.15 6.56
N ILE A 109 -4.00 4.60 6.01
CA ILE A 109 -3.99 3.25 5.45
C ILE A 109 -4.39 2.23 6.53
N ALA A 110 -3.72 2.27 7.69
CA ALA A 110 -3.99 1.35 8.80
C ALA A 110 -5.45 1.40 9.27
N LEU A 111 -6.03 2.60 9.36
CA LEU A 111 -7.43 2.79 9.75
C LEU A 111 -8.40 2.21 8.73
N CYS A 112 -8.12 2.38 7.43
CA CYS A 112 -8.93 1.79 6.37
C CYS A 112 -8.90 0.26 6.47
N LEU A 113 -7.74 -0.33 6.70
CA LEU A 113 -7.59 -1.77 6.87
C LEU A 113 -8.34 -2.27 8.09
N ARG A 114 -8.24 -1.55 9.21
CA ARG A 114 -8.97 -1.89 10.44
C ARG A 114 -10.48 -1.87 10.22
N GLN A 115 -10.98 -0.89 9.52
CA GLN A 115 -12.40 -0.74 9.18
C GLN A 115 -12.94 -1.99 8.47
N HIS A 116 -12.14 -2.56 7.57
CA HIS A 116 -12.51 -3.74 6.79
C HIS A 116 -12.05 -5.05 7.44
N LYS A 117 -11.52 -5.01 8.66
CA LYS A 117 -11.02 -6.18 9.40
C LYS A 117 -9.89 -6.90 8.66
N VAL A 118 -9.13 -6.17 7.87
CA VAL A 118 -7.92 -6.68 7.21
C VAL A 118 -6.79 -6.65 8.22
N LYS A 119 -6.18 -7.80 8.49
CA LYS A 119 -5.18 -7.96 9.56
C LYS A 119 -3.77 -8.14 9.04
N ARG A 120 -3.57 -8.23 7.73
CA ARG A 120 -2.26 -8.51 7.12
C ARG A 120 -1.94 -7.43 6.09
N ILE A 121 -0.72 -6.92 6.14
CA ILE A 121 -0.22 -5.98 5.16
C ILE A 121 1.15 -6.45 4.61
N TRP A 122 1.24 -6.54 3.31
CA TRP A 122 2.50 -6.83 2.62
C TRP A 122 3.19 -5.50 2.33
N THR A 123 4.29 -5.25 3.03
CA THR A 123 5.02 -4.00 2.95
C THR A 123 6.50 -4.21 3.28
N ARG A 124 7.33 -3.32 2.76
CA ARG A 124 8.74 -3.21 3.15
C ARG A 124 8.95 -2.23 4.29
N ASP A 125 7.89 -1.56 4.73
CA ASP A 125 7.96 -0.54 5.76
C ASP A 125 7.67 -1.14 7.15
N ALA A 126 8.71 -1.26 7.97
CA ALA A 126 8.61 -1.79 9.31
C ALA A 126 7.79 -0.90 10.25
N ASP A 127 7.56 0.38 9.89
CA ASP A 127 6.78 1.31 10.72
C ASP A 127 5.32 0.84 10.90
N PHE A 128 4.80 0.03 10.00
CA PHE A 128 3.47 -0.56 10.17
C PHE A 128 3.37 -1.51 11.36
N LYS A 129 4.49 -1.99 11.89
CA LYS A 129 4.51 -2.86 13.09
C LYS A 129 3.97 -2.16 14.33
N LYS A 130 3.96 -0.84 14.37
CA LYS A 130 3.40 -0.09 15.50
C LYS A 130 1.88 -0.22 15.62
N TYR A 131 1.20 -0.63 14.54
CA TYR A 131 -0.23 -0.89 14.56
C TYR A 131 -0.47 -2.32 14.99
N SER A 132 -0.86 -2.52 16.26
CA SER A 132 -0.98 -3.84 16.88
C SER A 132 -1.99 -4.77 16.20
N PHE A 133 -2.97 -4.20 15.49
CA PHE A 133 -3.98 -4.94 14.76
C PHE A 133 -3.52 -5.41 13.37
N LEU A 134 -2.32 -5.01 12.93
CA LEU A 134 -1.76 -5.41 11.64
C LEU A 134 -0.57 -6.36 11.82
N ARG A 135 -0.55 -7.41 11.04
CA ARG A 135 0.62 -8.27 10.88
C ARG A 135 1.36 -7.86 9.60
N VAL A 136 2.60 -7.45 9.76
CA VAL A 136 3.45 -7.09 8.63
C VAL A 136 4.03 -8.35 8.00
N ILE A 137 3.84 -8.48 6.68
CA ILE A 137 4.40 -9.57 5.90
C ILE A 137 5.48 -8.99 5.00
N SER A 138 6.67 -9.58 5.05
CA SER A 138 7.77 -9.23 4.16
C SER A 138 8.36 -10.52 3.59
N PHE A 139 8.37 -10.62 2.28
CA PHE A 139 8.97 -11.77 1.60
C PHE A 139 10.50 -11.67 1.52
N PHE A 140 11.08 -10.58 2.04
CA PHE A 140 12.53 -10.37 2.08
C PHE A 140 13.16 -10.80 3.39
N SER A 141 12.36 -10.93 4.44
CA SER A 141 12.83 -11.39 5.74
C SER A 141 12.49 -12.87 5.88
N LYS A 142 13.51 -13.67 5.85
CA LYS A 142 13.39 -15.07 6.27
C LYS A 142 13.45 -15.17 7.77
#